data_7efb8bc5364710f838cd4cde23bea29e
#
_entry.id   7efb8bc5364710f838cd4cde23bea29e
#
_cell.length_a   1.000
_cell.length_b   1.000
_cell.length_c   1.000
_cell.angle_alpha   90.00
_cell.angle_beta   90.00
_cell.angle_gamma   90.00
#
_symmetry.space_group_name_H-M   'P 1'
#
loop_
_entity.id
_entity.type
_entity.pdbx_description
1 polymer ?
#
loop_
_entity_poly.entity_id
_entity_poly.type
_entity_poly.pdbx_seq_one_letter_code
_entity_poly.pdbx_strand_id
1 'polypeptide(L)' 'EKTEFNVVLKAIGDQKIKVIKAVREITGLGLKEAKEVVDTAPKPVKENVSKEEAEEIKTKLTEVGAEVEIQ' A
#
# COMPACT_ATOMS: atom_id res chain seq x y z
N GLU A 1 20.96 -12.51 2.58
CA GLU A 1 19.56 -12.62 2.15
C GLU A 1 18.77 -11.42 2.62
N LYS A 2 17.84 -11.01 1.78
CA LYS A 2 16.95 -9.91 2.13
C LYS A 2 15.85 -10.40 3.06
N THR A 3 15.76 -9.82 4.24
CA THR A 3 14.75 -10.19 5.23
C THR A 3 13.69 -9.12 5.44
N GLU A 4 13.92 -7.94 4.88
CA GLU A 4 12.99 -6.83 4.99
C GLU A 4 12.61 -6.35 3.62
N PHE A 5 11.35 -6.00 3.45
CA PHE A 5 10.80 -5.61 2.16
C PHE A 5 10.01 -4.30 2.28
N ASN A 6 9.91 -3.62 1.18
CA ASN A 6 9.11 -2.40 1.10
C ASN A 6 7.94 -2.66 0.17
N VAL A 7 6.78 -2.16 0.54
CA VAL A 7 5.58 -2.27 -0.30
C VAL A 7 5.33 -0.91 -0.92
N VAL A 8 5.43 -0.85 -2.24
CA VAL A 8 5.27 0.40 -2.98
C VAL A 8 3.98 0.41 -3.76
N LEU A 9 3.16 1.42 -3.52
CA LEU A 9 1.92 1.61 -4.27
C LEU A 9 2.28 2.28 -5.60
N LYS A 10 2.07 1.56 -6.70
CA LYS A 10 2.42 2.04 -8.04
C LYS A 10 1.29 2.79 -8.71
N ALA A 11 0.08 2.28 -8.61
CA ALA A 11 -1.08 2.90 -9.20
C ALA A 11 -2.31 2.55 -8.39
N ILE A 12 -3.32 3.39 -8.46
CA ILE A 12 -4.52 3.24 -7.63
C ILE A 12 -5.75 2.72 -8.39
N GLY A 13 -5.72 2.72 -9.70
CA GLY A 13 -6.86 2.26 -10.47
C GLY A 13 -8.08 3.15 -10.31
N ASP A 14 -9.28 2.57 -10.47
CA ASP A 14 -10.53 3.31 -10.48
C ASP A 14 -11.21 3.46 -9.12
N GLN A 15 -10.70 2.77 -8.10
CA GLN A 15 -11.36 2.72 -6.80
C GLN A 15 -10.56 3.44 -5.72
N LYS A 16 -10.28 4.71 -5.98
CA LYS A 16 -9.46 5.53 -5.08
C LYS A 16 -9.93 5.49 -3.62
N ILE A 17 -11.23 5.62 -3.39
CA ILE A 17 -11.76 5.63 -2.03
C ILE A 17 -11.47 4.30 -1.31
N LYS A 18 -11.62 3.20 -2.01
CA LYS A 18 -11.33 1.88 -1.44
C LYS A 18 -9.85 1.72 -1.16
N VAL A 19 -9.00 2.23 -2.05
CA VAL A 19 -7.55 2.19 -1.85
C VAL A 19 -7.15 3.01 -0.62
N ILE A 20 -7.75 4.18 -0.46
CA ILE A 20 -7.50 5.03 0.72
C ILE A 20 -7.87 4.28 2.00
N LYS A 21 -9.02 3.62 2.02
CA LYS A 21 -9.44 2.84 3.19
C LYS A 21 -8.47 1.71 3.49
N ALA A 22 -8.04 1.00 2.45
CA ALA A 22 -7.08 -0.09 2.61
C ALA A 22 -5.74 0.42 3.16
N VAL A 23 -5.26 1.54 2.65
CA VAL A 23 -4.02 2.15 3.14
C VAL A 23 -4.16 2.54 4.60
N ARG A 24 -5.29 3.09 4.99
CA ARG A 24 -5.54 3.45 6.40
C ARG A 24 -5.48 2.22 7.30
N GLU A 25 -6.09 1.12 6.88
CA GLU A 25 -6.07 -0.12 7.66
C GLU A 25 -4.67 -0.70 7.79
N ILE A 26 -3.90 -0.63 6.71
CA ILE A 26 -2.57 -1.21 6.68
C ILE A 26 -1.57 -0.36 7.47
N THR A 27 -1.62 0.94 7.31
CA THR A 27 -0.61 1.84 7.88
C THR A 27 -1.02 2.50 9.18
N GLY A 28 -2.31 2.51 9.48
CA GLY A 28 -2.81 3.21 10.66
C GLY A 28 -2.81 4.72 10.52
N LEU A 29 -2.59 5.24 9.33
CA LEU A 29 -2.59 6.67 9.09
C LEU A 29 -4.01 7.25 9.15
N GLY A 30 -4.10 8.56 9.39
CA GLY A 30 -5.37 9.24 9.32
C GLY A 30 -5.84 9.36 7.87
N LEU A 31 -7.11 9.73 7.69
CA LEU A 31 -7.68 9.86 6.36
C LEU A 31 -6.89 10.81 5.46
N LYS A 32 -6.50 11.95 5.98
CA LYS A 32 -5.76 12.94 5.21
C LYS A 32 -4.41 12.40 4.73
N GLU A 33 -3.70 11.73 5.62
CA GLU A 33 -2.38 11.19 5.29
C GLU A 33 -2.48 10.03 4.31
N ALA A 34 -3.46 9.16 4.49
CA ALA A 34 -3.68 8.06 3.58
C ALA A 34 -4.05 8.58 2.18
N LYS A 35 -4.85 9.63 2.13
CA LYS A 35 -5.21 10.27 0.88
C LYS A 35 -3.97 10.84 0.17
N GLU A 36 -3.07 11.46 0.92
CA GLU A 36 -1.83 11.97 0.36
C GLU A 36 -0.98 10.87 -0.24
N VAL A 37 -0.87 9.74 0.46
CA VAL A 37 -0.12 8.61 -0.05
C VAL A 37 -0.69 8.12 -1.37
N VAL A 38 -2.01 8.02 -1.44
CA VAL A 38 -2.70 7.57 -2.64
C VAL A 38 -2.54 8.59 -3.77
N ASP A 39 -2.67 9.87 -3.46
CA ASP A 39 -2.56 10.93 -4.47
C ASP A 39 -1.16 11.10 -5.03
N THR A 40 -0.15 10.74 -4.26
CA THR A 40 1.25 10.91 -4.69
C THR A 40 1.90 9.62 -5.19
N ALA A 41 1.11 8.59 -5.44
CA ALA A 41 1.65 7.35 -6.00
C ALA A 41 2.44 7.65 -7.28
N PRO A 42 3.52 6.93 -7.56
CA PRO A 42 4.05 5.80 -6.80
C PRO A 42 4.75 6.23 -5.50
N LYS A 43 4.41 5.55 -4.42
CA LYS A 43 4.98 5.88 -3.11
C LYS A 43 4.95 4.65 -2.21
N PRO A 44 5.96 4.44 -1.36
CA PRO A 44 5.93 3.31 -0.42
C PRO A 44 4.81 3.50 0.60
N VAL A 45 4.02 2.46 0.81
CA VAL A 45 2.97 2.49 1.83
C VAL A 45 3.47 1.86 3.13
N LYS A 46 4.42 0.94 3.03
CA LYS A 46 5.00 0.31 4.20
C LYS A 46 6.44 -0.07 3.88
N GLU A 47 7.31 0.10 4.85
CA GLU A 47 8.73 -0.20 4.66
C GLU A 47 9.24 -1.10 5.77
N ASN A 48 10.30 -1.86 5.47
CA ASN A 48 10.96 -2.72 6.44
C ASN A 48 10.01 -3.73 7.08
N VAL A 49 9.22 -4.40 6.26
CA VAL A 49 8.29 -5.44 6.73
C VAL A 49 8.77 -6.81 6.27
N SER A 50 8.28 -7.85 6.94
CA SER A 50 8.60 -9.22 6.54
C SER A 50 7.95 -9.54 5.20
N LYS A 51 8.43 -10.59 4.57
CA LYS A 51 7.85 -11.03 3.30
C LYS A 51 6.36 -11.34 3.44
N GLU A 52 6.00 -12.02 4.51
CA GLU A 52 4.60 -12.38 4.76
C GLU A 52 3.72 -11.15 4.88
N GLU A 53 4.16 -10.15 5.63
CA GLU A 53 3.42 -8.91 5.79
C GLU A 53 3.32 -8.16 4.46
N ALA A 54 4.43 -8.11 3.72
CA ALA A 54 4.43 -7.46 2.41
C ALA A 54 3.42 -8.10 1.47
N GLU A 55 3.35 -9.41 1.46
CA GLU A 55 2.40 -10.12 0.61
C GLU A 55 0.95 -9.89 1.02
N GLU A 56 0.69 -9.83 2.32
CA GLU A 56 -0.65 -9.51 2.82
C GLU A 56 -1.09 -8.12 2.38
N ILE A 57 -0.20 -7.16 2.51
CA ILE A 57 -0.48 -5.78 2.09
C ILE A 57 -0.76 -5.73 0.59
N LYS A 58 0.07 -6.41 -0.19
CA LYS A 58 -0.10 -6.47 -1.63
C LYS A 58 -1.46 -7.06 -2.00
N THR A 59 -1.84 -8.14 -1.35
CA THR A 59 -3.12 -8.78 -1.58
C THR A 59 -4.29 -7.83 -1.30
N LYS A 60 -4.24 -7.16 -0.15
CA LYS A 60 -5.30 -6.23 0.22
C LYS A 60 -5.46 -5.09 -0.78
N LEU A 61 -4.35 -4.52 -1.20
CA LEU A 61 -4.38 -3.41 -2.16
C LEU A 61 -4.78 -3.88 -3.55
N THR A 62 -4.35 -5.05 -3.95
CA THR A 62 -4.73 -5.61 -5.24
C THR A 62 -6.23 -5.88 -5.30
N GLU A 63 -6.82 -6.31 -4.19
CA GLU A 63 -8.26 -6.56 -4.12
C GLU A 63 -9.09 -5.31 -4.38
N VAL A 64 -8.55 -4.15 -4.08
CA VAL A 64 -9.26 -2.89 -4.34
C VAL A 64 -8.79 -2.22 -5.64
N GLY A 65 -8.11 -2.98 -6.48
CA GLY A 65 -7.73 -2.52 -7.81
C GLY A 65 -6.44 -1.72 -7.89
N ALA A 66 -5.66 -1.69 -6.82
CA ALA A 66 -4.39 -0.98 -6.84
C ALA A 66 -3.27 -1.85 -7.39
N GLU A 67 -2.27 -1.22 -7.96
CA GLU A 67 -1.06 -1.89 -8.39
C GLU A 67 0.01 -1.68 -7.34
N VAL A 68 0.61 -2.77 -6.89
CA VAL A 68 1.57 -2.74 -5.79
C VAL A 68 2.79 -3.56 -6.16
N GLU A 69 3.95 -3.07 -5.75
CA GLU A 69 5.21 -3.78 -5.97
C GLU A 69 5.92 -3.99 -4.64
N ILE A 70 6.46 -5.17 -4.46
CA ILE A 70 7.29 -5.49 -3.29
C ILE A 70 8.75 -5.33 -3.70
N GLN A 71 9.47 -4.50 -2.96
CA GLN A 71 10.88 -4.23 -3.24
C GLN A 71 11.81 -4.59 -2.10
#